data_3ef42d51a0f81f7a4bb52e1d5eaf7ba2
#
_entry.id   3ef42d51a0f81f7a4bb52e1d5eaf7ba2
#
_cell.length_a   1.000
_cell.length_b   1.000
_cell.length_c   1.000
_cell.angle_alpha   90.00
_cell.angle_beta   90.00
_cell.angle_gamma   90.00
#
_symmetry.space_group_name_H-M   'P 1'
#
loop_
_entity.id
_entity.type
_entity.pdbx_description
1 polymer ?
#
loop_
_entity_poly.entity_id
_entity_poly.type
_entity_poly.pdbx_seq_one_letter_code
_entity_poly.pdbx_strand_id
1 'polypeptide(L)'
;MMDDKHVNNKKSILFVINTMGQAGAEKALLALMNMFDSSRYELYLYVLMAQGEMIHEVPTHVTVLNKRYCDISVLAKAGRSNMIKTVLGALLLRGGLFRDFGYIVSNAFAMIRDRRFQTDKLMWRVLADTADRFDKEFDLAVAYLEGGSTYYTADYVNAKHRAGFVHIDYTKSGYTRKLDGGCYAKLDRIFTVSDEVRENFLKVYPEYADKTRVFHNFLNIEDIKKRAGADGGFADNYDGVRILTVGRITYQKGYDIAVEAMKILKERGVKARWYVLGDGPLRDDISRQIQKSGLEKDFVLLGACDNPYPYYAQTDIYVHATRFEGKSIAIQEAQVLGCVIAASDCSGNREQIENGVDGILFEYTPGKIADAIQELTENPEKAERMALAASQKKINNIEDMEHIYELL
;
A
#
# COMPACT_ATOMS: atom_id res chain seq x y z
N MET A 1 -49.61 7.80 -24.84
CA MET A 1 -48.62 8.27 -23.85
C MET A 1 -47.98 7.04 -23.26
N MET A 2 -46.89 6.58 -23.88
CA MET A 2 -46.06 5.52 -23.34
C MET A 2 -45.02 6.18 -22.43
N ASP A 3 -45.14 5.89 -21.15
CA ASP A 3 -44.20 6.32 -20.12
C ASP A 3 -42.91 5.47 -20.29
N ASP A 4 -41.94 5.98 -21.04
CA ASP A 4 -40.61 5.42 -21.10
C ASP A 4 -39.90 5.70 -19.75
N LYS A 5 -40.20 4.88 -18.77
CA LYS A 5 -39.34 4.74 -17.59
C LYS A 5 -38.07 4.01 -18.04
N HIS A 6 -37.11 4.74 -18.61
CA HIS A 6 -35.71 4.32 -18.59
C HIS A 6 -35.29 4.24 -17.11
N VAL A 7 -35.51 3.08 -16.53
CA VAL A 7 -34.83 2.69 -15.28
C VAL A 7 -33.35 2.62 -15.66
N ASN A 8 -32.65 3.69 -15.38
CA ASN A 8 -31.19 3.77 -15.54
C ASN A 8 -30.59 2.78 -14.53
N ASN A 9 -30.48 1.51 -14.93
CA ASN A 9 -30.08 0.42 -14.04
C ASN A 9 -28.55 0.47 -13.90
N LYS A 10 -28.05 1.38 -13.05
CA LYS A 10 -26.64 1.49 -12.75
C LYS A 10 -26.12 0.15 -12.25
N LYS A 11 -24.91 -0.22 -12.68
CA LYS A 11 -24.22 -1.40 -12.17
C LYS A 11 -23.69 -1.11 -10.76
N SER A 12 -23.91 -2.04 -9.86
CA SER A 12 -23.50 -1.92 -8.45
C SER A 12 -22.19 -2.65 -8.19
N ILE A 13 -21.20 -1.92 -7.65
CA ILE A 13 -19.86 -2.46 -7.34
C ILE A 13 -19.60 -2.30 -5.85
N LEU A 14 -19.28 -3.39 -5.16
CA LEU A 14 -18.83 -3.37 -3.78
C LEU A 14 -17.32 -3.54 -3.70
N PHE A 15 -16.63 -2.56 -3.15
CA PHE A 15 -15.24 -2.69 -2.73
C PHE A 15 -15.15 -3.11 -1.27
N VAL A 16 -14.31 -4.11 -0.99
CA VAL A 16 -14.02 -4.59 0.37
C VAL A 16 -12.55 -4.42 0.66
N ILE A 17 -12.23 -3.76 1.77
CA ILE A 17 -10.85 -3.56 2.22
C ILE A 17 -10.70 -3.89 3.71
N ASN A 18 -9.50 -4.21 4.14
CA ASN A 18 -9.25 -4.60 5.54
C ASN A 18 -9.38 -3.43 6.52
N THR A 19 -8.74 -2.31 6.20
CA THR A 19 -8.74 -1.03 6.95
C THR A 19 -8.69 0.14 5.97
N MET A 20 -8.96 1.36 6.43
CA MET A 20 -8.74 2.60 5.67
C MET A 20 -7.68 3.48 6.35
N GLY A 21 -6.53 2.88 6.70
CA GLY A 21 -5.39 3.60 7.25
C GLY A 21 -4.57 4.31 6.17
N GLN A 22 -3.63 5.17 6.58
CA GLN A 22 -2.73 5.86 5.63
C GLN A 22 -1.68 4.91 5.06
N ALA A 23 -2.03 4.21 3.97
CA ALA A 23 -1.10 3.37 3.22
C ALA A 23 -1.38 3.43 1.71
N GLY A 24 -0.48 2.86 0.94
CA GLY A 24 -0.53 2.97 -0.53
C GLY A 24 -1.75 2.31 -1.16
N ALA A 25 -2.14 1.14 -0.70
CA ALA A 25 -3.29 0.42 -1.25
C ALA A 25 -4.61 1.20 -1.03
N GLU A 26 -4.78 1.82 0.13
CA GLU A 26 -5.95 2.65 0.45
C GLU A 26 -6.01 3.88 -0.45
N LYS A 27 -4.87 4.56 -0.67
CA LYS A 27 -4.78 5.69 -1.63
C LYS A 27 -5.13 5.26 -3.05
N ALA A 28 -4.63 4.09 -3.48
CA ALA A 28 -4.93 3.54 -4.80
C ALA A 28 -6.41 3.14 -4.94
N LEU A 29 -7.04 2.61 -3.89
CA LEU A 29 -8.48 2.36 -3.88
C LEU A 29 -9.29 3.63 -4.06
N LEU A 30 -8.95 4.70 -3.32
CA LEU A 30 -9.63 5.99 -3.46
C LEU A 30 -9.49 6.55 -4.89
N ALA A 31 -8.28 6.45 -5.46
CA ALA A 31 -8.04 6.86 -6.85
C ALA A 31 -8.84 5.99 -7.84
N LEU A 32 -8.87 4.66 -7.65
CA LEU A 32 -9.66 3.74 -8.48
C LEU A 32 -11.16 4.06 -8.42
N MET A 33 -11.72 4.29 -7.23
CA MET A 33 -13.13 4.63 -7.09
C MET A 33 -13.50 5.92 -7.81
N ASN A 34 -12.58 6.89 -7.90
CA ASN A 34 -12.79 8.13 -8.66
C ASN A 34 -12.74 7.94 -10.20
N MET A 35 -12.25 6.80 -10.71
CA MET A 35 -12.25 6.50 -12.14
C MET A 35 -13.62 6.07 -12.67
N PHE A 36 -14.55 5.70 -11.81
CA PHE A 36 -15.87 5.24 -12.22
C PHE A 36 -16.83 6.41 -12.44
N ASP A 37 -17.52 6.37 -13.58
CA ASP A 37 -18.61 7.31 -13.88
C ASP A 37 -19.81 7.04 -12.99
N SER A 38 -20.09 7.94 -12.06
CA SER A 38 -21.22 7.85 -11.13
C SER A 38 -22.60 7.89 -11.81
N SER A 39 -22.68 8.26 -13.09
CA SER A 39 -23.93 8.14 -13.87
C SER A 39 -24.24 6.70 -14.28
N ARG A 40 -23.23 5.84 -14.38
CA ARG A 40 -23.32 4.44 -14.83
C ARG A 40 -23.15 3.43 -13.70
N TYR A 41 -22.44 3.80 -12.64
CA TYR A 41 -22.06 2.90 -11.55
C TYR A 41 -22.50 3.42 -10.19
N GLU A 42 -22.97 2.51 -9.34
CA GLU A 42 -23.20 2.73 -7.91
C GLU A 42 -22.08 2.04 -7.13
N LEU A 43 -21.26 2.83 -6.44
CA LEU A 43 -20.12 2.32 -5.70
C LEU A 43 -20.45 2.19 -4.21
N TYR A 44 -20.00 1.08 -3.65
CA TYR A 44 -20.14 0.76 -2.24
C TYR A 44 -18.78 0.40 -1.67
N LEU A 45 -18.51 0.79 -0.43
CA LEU A 45 -17.31 0.45 0.31
C LEU A 45 -17.68 -0.25 1.62
N TYR A 46 -17.03 -1.37 1.88
CA TYR A 46 -17.08 -2.05 3.18
C TYR A 46 -15.68 -2.24 3.74
N VAL A 47 -15.42 -1.68 4.92
CA VAL A 47 -14.14 -1.77 5.63
C VAL A 47 -14.27 -2.84 6.70
N LEU A 48 -13.56 -3.97 6.54
CA LEU A 48 -13.77 -5.19 7.35
C LEU A 48 -13.55 -4.96 8.85
N MET A 49 -12.52 -4.18 9.22
CA MET A 49 -12.29 -3.79 10.62
C MET A 49 -13.05 -2.52 11.05
N ALA A 50 -13.75 -1.86 10.14
CA ALA A 50 -14.43 -0.59 10.39
C ALA A 50 -13.51 0.46 11.05
N GLN A 51 -12.26 0.58 10.56
CA GLN A 51 -11.25 1.47 11.14
C GLN A 51 -10.31 2.06 10.10
N GLY A 52 -9.87 3.31 10.35
CA GLY A 52 -8.84 4.03 9.63
C GLY A 52 -9.23 5.46 9.28
N GLU A 53 -8.29 6.37 9.31
CA GLU A 53 -8.46 7.83 9.15
C GLU A 53 -8.84 8.25 7.72
N MET A 54 -8.45 7.49 6.70
CA MET A 54 -8.74 7.82 5.30
C MET A 54 -10.23 7.65 4.91
N ILE A 55 -11.09 7.25 5.83
CA ILE A 55 -12.54 7.19 5.58
C ILE A 55 -13.11 8.56 5.16
N HIS A 56 -12.52 9.64 5.63
CA HIS A 56 -12.92 11.01 5.29
C HIS A 56 -12.51 11.44 3.87
N GLU A 57 -11.63 10.68 3.22
CA GLU A 57 -11.19 10.91 1.84
C GLU A 57 -12.02 10.09 0.83
N VAL A 58 -12.96 9.26 1.30
CA VAL A 58 -13.84 8.46 0.42
C VAL A 58 -14.70 9.40 -0.43
N PRO A 59 -14.73 9.21 -1.77
CA PRO A 59 -15.52 10.07 -2.65
C PRO A 59 -16.99 10.10 -2.26
N THR A 60 -17.62 11.26 -2.34
CA THR A 60 -19.03 11.49 -1.89
C THR A 60 -20.07 10.65 -2.65
N HIS A 61 -19.72 10.15 -3.84
CA HIS A 61 -20.59 9.26 -4.62
C HIS A 61 -20.47 7.78 -4.22
N VAL A 62 -19.62 7.45 -3.25
CA VAL A 62 -19.44 6.09 -2.71
C VAL A 62 -20.21 5.93 -1.43
N THR A 63 -21.04 4.89 -1.35
CA THR A 63 -21.79 4.56 -0.16
C THR A 63 -20.97 3.65 0.77
N VAL A 64 -20.63 4.15 1.97
CA VAL A 64 -19.95 3.35 3.01
C VAL A 64 -20.98 2.51 3.75
N LEU A 65 -20.81 1.19 3.77
CA LEU A 65 -21.77 0.24 4.36
C LEU A 65 -21.58 0.03 5.87
N ASN A 66 -20.47 0.47 6.44
CA ASN A 66 -20.19 0.31 7.87
C ASN A 66 -21.15 1.15 8.73
N LYS A 67 -21.96 0.49 9.58
CA LYS A 67 -22.89 1.16 10.50
C LYS A 67 -22.21 1.89 11.65
N ARG A 68 -21.02 1.41 12.03
CA ARG A 68 -20.15 2.00 13.07
C ARG A 68 -18.75 2.04 12.52
N TYR A 69 -18.03 3.10 12.81
CA TYR A 69 -16.68 3.31 12.29
C TYR A 69 -15.79 3.99 13.32
N CYS A 70 -14.50 3.65 13.34
CA CYS A 70 -13.47 4.29 14.14
C CYS A 70 -12.45 4.96 13.19
N ASP A 71 -12.42 6.27 13.15
CA ASP A 71 -11.56 7.07 12.28
C ASP A 71 -10.14 7.30 12.85
N ILE A 72 -9.83 6.65 13.97
CA ILE A 72 -8.49 6.74 14.58
C ILE A 72 -7.52 5.88 13.77
N SER A 73 -6.35 6.47 13.48
CA SER A 73 -5.27 5.78 12.77
C SER A 73 -4.92 4.45 13.41
N VAL A 74 -4.78 3.41 12.58
CA VAL A 74 -4.35 2.07 13.00
C VAL A 74 -2.94 2.07 13.62
N LEU A 75 -2.13 3.08 13.36
CA LEU A 75 -0.79 3.25 13.90
C LEU A 75 -0.82 3.90 15.30
N ALA A 76 -1.85 4.67 15.62
CA ALA A 76 -1.98 5.32 16.92
C ALA A 76 -2.23 4.29 18.04
N LYS A 77 -1.77 4.59 19.26
CA LYS A 77 -1.96 3.70 20.42
C LYS A 77 -3.45 3.38 20.69
N ALA A 78 -4.32 4.40 20.59
CA ALA A 78 -5.77 4.23 20.72
C ALA A 78 -6.35 3.36 19.59
N GLY A 79 -5.90 3.54 18.34
CA GLY A 79 -6.32 2.73 17.19
C GLY A 79 -5.89 1.28 17.31
N ARG A 80 -4.64 1.01 17.74
CA ARG A 80 -4.18 -0.36 18.02
C ARG A 80 -5.01 -1.03 19.12
N SER A 81 -5.37 -0.28 20.17
CA SER A 81 -6.27 -0.79 21.22
C SER A 81 -7.66 -1.14 20.66
N ASN A 82 -8.19 -0.32 19.76
CA ASN A 82 -9.48 -0.60 19.09
C ASN A 82 -9.40 -1.83 18.19
N MET A 83 -8.33 -2.00 17.42
CA MET A 83 -8.09 -3.23 16.63
C MET A 83 -8.12 -4.48 17.49
N ILE A 84 -7.41 -4.47 18.62
CA ILE A 84 -7.38 -5.60 19.57
C ILE A 84 -8.80 -5.89 20.09
N LYS A 85 -9.55 -4.86 20.47
CA LYS A 85 -10.95 -5.01 20.94
C LYS A 85 -11.84 -5.59 19.84
N THR A 86 -11.67 -5.16 18.59
CA THR A 86 -12.43 -5.68 17.44
C THR A 86 -12.13 -7.17 17.23
N VAL A 87 -10.86 -7.59 17.26
CA VAL A 87 -10.45 -8.99 17.14
C VAL A 87 -10.98 -9.83 18.31
N LEU A 88 -10.83 -9.35 19.55
CA LEU A 88 -11.38 -10.05 20.73
C LEU A 88 -12.90 -10.13 20.67
N GLY A 89 -13.58 -9.09 20.23
CA GLY A 89 -15.03 -9.09 20.02
C GLY A 89 -15.45 -10.11 18.96
N ALA A 90 -14.72 -10.23 17.86
CA ALA A 90 -14.94 -11.24 16.83
C ALA A 90 -14.77 -12.67 17.39
N LEU A 91 -13.70 -12.90 18.11
CA LEU A 91 -13.41 -14.22 18.72
C LEU A 91 -14.43 -14.62 19.77
N LEU A 92 -14.72 -13.75 20.74
CA LEU A 92 -15.46 -14.10 21.95
C LEU A 92 -16.96 -13.79 21.87
N LEU A 93 -17.32 -12.58 21.39
CA LEU A 93 -18.71 -12.12 21.40
C LEU A 93 -19.49 -12.53 20.15
N ARG A 94 -18.82 -12.63 18.99
CA ARG A 94 -19.45 -13.06 17.73
C ARG A 94 -19.28 -14.56 17.43
N GLY A 95 -18.72 -15.32 18.37
CA GLY A 95 -18.58 -16.78 18.27
C GLY A 95 -17.49 -17.29 17.33
N GLY A 96 -16.59 -16.41 16.88
CA GLY A 96 -15.50 -16.78 15.95
C GLY A 96 -14.60 -17.87 16.48
N LEU A 97 -14.32 -17.89 17.80
CA LEU A 97 -13.51 -18.95 18.42
C LEU A 97 -14.13 -20.34 18.22
N PHE A 98 -15.44 -20.48 18.35
CA PHE A 98 -16.13 -21.77 18.18
C PHE A 98 -16.25 -22.14 16.69
N ARG A 99 -16.61 -21.19 15.85
CA ARG A 99 -16.79 -21.41 14.41
C ARG A 99 -15.50 -21.81 13.75
N ASP A 100 -14.41 -21.11 14.07
CA ASP A 100 -13.12 -21.23 13.39
C ASP A 100 -12.13 -22.07 14.18
N PHE A 101 -12.56 -22.77 15.23
CA PHE A 101 -11.68 -23.54 16.11
C PHE A 101 -10.76 -24.49 15.35
N GLY A 102 -11.32 -25.30 14.46
CA GLY A 102 -10.54 -26.24 13.64
C GLY A 102 -9.52 -25.55 12.73
N TYR A 103 -9.93 -24.42 12.12
CA TYR A 103 -9.04 -23.60 11.30
C TYR A 103 -7.91 -22.99 12.14
N ILE A 104 -8.24 -22.41 13.29
CA ILE A 104 -7.27 -21.79 14.21
C ILE A 104 -6.24 -22.82 14.67
N VAL A 105 -6.71 -23.95 15.23
CA VAL A 105 -5.82 -25.00 15.78
C VAL A 105 -4.94 -25.58 14.68
N SER A 106 -5.50 -25.92 13.53
CA SER A 106 -4.75 -26.55 12.45
C SER A 106 -3.70 -25.61 11.84
N ASN A 107 -3.99 -24.32 11.70
CA ASN A 107 -3.02 -23.34 11.22
C ASN A 107 -1.99 -22.98 12.29
N ALA A 108 -2.38 -22.83 13.56
CA ALA A 108 -1.44 -22.63 14.66
C ALA A 108 -0.43 -23.80 14.75
N PHE A 109 -0.88 -25.05 14.61
CA PHE A 109 0.01 -26.20 14.56
C PHE A 109 0.98 -26.15 13.37
N ALA A 110 0.50 -25.76 12.18
CA ALA A 110 1.36 -25.58 11.01
C ALA A 110 2.41 -24.47 11.24
N MET A 111 2.02 -23.33 11.84
CA MET A 111 2.93 -22.24 12.18
C MET A 111 4.03 -22.66 13.16
N ILE A 112 3.68 -23.48 14.16
CA ILE A 112 4.64 -24.02 15.14
C ILE A 112 5.62 -24.96 14.44
N ARG A 113 5.11 -25.90 13.64
CA ARG A 113 5.92 -26.87 12.89
C ARG A 113 6.90 -26.20 11.95
N ASP A 114 6.41 -25.18 11.21
CA ASP A 114 7.18 -24.49 10.17
C ASP A 114 8.01 -23.32 10.75
N ARG A 115 7.93 -23.09 12.07
CA ARG A 115 8.58 -21.98 12.81
C ARG A 115 8.31 -20.59 12.21
N ARG A 116 7.10 -20.40 11.65
CA ARG A 116 6.65 -19.15 11.02
C ARG A 116 5.36 -18.68 11.68
N PHE A 117 5.50 -17.78 12.65
CA PHE A 117 4.36 -17.25 13.42
C PHE A 117 3.77 -16.04 12.69
N GLN A 118 2.54 -16.18 12.16
CA GLN A 118 1.78 -15.20 11.41
C GLN A 118 0.37 -15.07 12.01
N THR A 119 0.30 -14.72 13.30
CA THR A 119 -0.97 -14.67 14.05
C THR A 119 -1.94 -13.61 13.51
N ASP A 120 -1.41 -12.51 12.94
CA ASP A 120 -2.20 -11.50 12.26
C ASP A 120 -2.96 -12.08 11.05
N LYS A 121 -2.30 -12.91 10.24
CA LYS A 121 -2.90 -13.57 9.07
C LYS A 121 -4.03 -14.51 9.46
N LEU A 122 -3.86 -15.21 10.57
CA LEU A 122 -4.87 -16.11 11.11
C LEU A 122 -6.15 -15.38 11.50
N MET A 123 -6.03 -14.19 12.09
CA MET A 123 -7.17 -13.44 12.57
C MET A 123 -8.03 -12.85 11.46
N TRP A 124 -7.48 -12.65 10.25
CA TRP A 124 -8.26 -12.18 9.11
C TRP A 124 -9.42 -13.10 8.74
N ARG A 125 -9.24 -14.43 8.89
CA ARG A 125 -10.34 -15.40 8.66
C ARG A 125 -11.45 -15.19 9.66
N VAL A 126 -11.12 -15.12 10.95
CA VAL A 126 -12.08 -14.91 12.03
C VAL A 126 -12.87 -13.60 11.84
N LEU A 127 -12.17 -12.52 11.45
CA LEU A 127 -12.79 -11.24 11.17
C LEU A 127 -13.78 -11.34 9.99
N ALA A 128 -13.38 -11.99 8.90
CA ALA A 128 -14.23 -12.20 7.73
C ALA A 128 -15.49 -13.02 8.08
N ASP A 129 -15.32 -14.08 8.85
CA ASP A 129 -16.38 -15.00 9.20
C ASP A 129 -17.39 -14.39 10.18
N THR A 130 -16.98 -13.40 10.96
CA THR A 130 -17.83 -12.69 11.94
C THR A 130 -18.30 -11.30 11.49
N ALA A 131 -17.95 -10.87 10.29
CA ALA A 131 -18.32 -9.56 9.74
C ALA A 131 -19.81 -9.45 9.42
N ASP A 132 -20.31 -8.22 9.26
CA ASP A 132 -21.70 -7.96 8.89
C ASP A 132 -22.03 -8.59 7.53
N ARG A 133 -23.29 -8.92 7.30
CA ARG A 133 -23.81 -9.48 6.05
C ARG A 133 -24.79 -8.50 5.41
N PHE A 134 -24.82 -8.52 4.07
CA PHE A 134 -25.70 -7.66 3.27
C PHE A 134 -26.57 -8.53 2.38
N ASP A 135 -27.88 -8.24 2.38
CA ASP A 135 -28.86 -8.97 1.54
C ASP A 135 -28.82 -8.50 0.08
N LYS A 136 -28.25 -7.31 -0.17
CA LYS A 136 -28.10 -6.75 -1.52
C LYS A 136 -27.21 -7.65 -2.37
N GLU A 137 -27.68 -8.00 -3.58
CA GLU A 137 -26.84 -8.56 -4.63
C GLU A 137 -26.12 -7.43 -5.35
N PHE A 138 -24.80 -7.59 -5.55
CA PHE A 138 -23.97 -6.68 -6.31
C PHE A 138 -23.67 -7.25 -7.69
N ASP A 139 -23.52 -6.40 -8.71
CA ASP A 139 -23.06 -6.87 -10.03
C ASP A 139 -21.61 -7.35 -9.95
N LEU A 140 -20.76 -6.63 -9.20
CA LEU A 140 -19.37 -7.00 -8.93
C LEU A 140 -18.99 -6.76 -7.48
N ALA A 141 -18.29 -7.68 -6.87
CA ALA A 141 -17.62 -7.50 -5.58
C ALA A 141 -16.10 -7.60 -5.77
N VAL A 142 -15.36 -6.63 -5.25
CA VAL A 142 -13.92 -6.50 -5.38
C VAL A 142 -13.26 -6.52 -3.99
N ALA A 143 -12.53 -7.57 -3.68
CA ALA A 143 -11.62 -7.58 -2.55
C ALA A 143 -10.36 -6.78 -2.91
N TYR A 144 -10.15 -5.64 -2.28
CA TYR A 144 -9.05 -4.75 -2.67
C TYR A 144 -7.71 -5.06 -1.97
N LEU A 145 -7.68 -6.02 -1.06
CA LEU A 145 -6.47 -6.55 -0.44
C LEU A 145 -6.59 -8.07 -0.28
N GLU A 146 -5.46 -8.73 -0.18
CA GLU A 146 -5.38 -10.13 0.22
C GLU A 146 -5.80 -10.33 1.69
N GLY A 147 -6.10 -11.55 2.06
CA GLY A 147 -6.49 -11.93 3.43
C GLY A 147 -7.95 -11.66 3.72
N GLY A 148 -8.25 -10.86 4.75
CA GLY A 148 -9.61 -10.67 5.27
C GLY A 148 -10.64 -10.25 4.23
N SER A 149 -10.34 -9.22 3.44
CA SER A 149 -11.22 -8.77 2.37
C SER A 149 -11.44 -9.83 1.30
N THR A 150 -10.39 -10.59 0.92
CA THR A 150 -10.52 -11.70 -0.03
C THR A 150 -11.39 -12.82 0.52
N TYR A 151 -11.18 -13.21 1.80
CA TYR A 151 -12.00 -14.26 2.44
C TYR A 151 -13.45 -13.84 2.53
N TYR A 152 -13.71 -12.60 2.96
CA TYR A 152 -15.06 -12.06 3.08
C TYR A 152 -15.78 -11.99 1.73
N THR A 153 -15.12 -11.47 0.71
CA THR A 153 -15.70 -11.34 -0.64
C THR A 153 -16.01 -12.70 -1.25
N ALA A 154 -15.09 -13.66 -1.10
CA ALA A 154 -15.23 -15.00 -1.64
C ALA A 154 -16.36 -15.81 -0.99
N ASP A 155 -16.55 -15.65 0.33
CA ASP A 155 -17.42 -16.55 1.09
C ASP A 155 -18.76 -15.94 1.49
N TYR A 156 -18.86 -14.60 1.54
CA TYR A 156 -19.99 -13.94 2.20
C TYR A 156 -20.68 -12.82 1.43
N VAL A 157 -20.07 -12.32 0.36
CA VAL A 157 -20.71 -11.30 -0.46
C VAL A 157 -21.63 -11.96 -1.49
N ASN A 158 -22.90 -11.51 -1.54
CA ASN A 158 -23.80 -11.87 -2.62
C ASN A 158 -23.51 -11.00 -3.84
N ALA A 159 -22.84 -11.55 -4.86
CA ALA A 159 -22.47 -10.85 -6.07
C ALA A 159 -22.48 -11.79 -7.27
N LYS A 160 -22.80 -11.24 -8.48
CA LYS A 160 -22.78 -11.98 -9.74
C LYS A 160 -21.34 -12.36 -10.11
N HIS A 161 -20.43 -11.39 -9.98
CA HIS A 161 -18.99 -11.58 -10.22
C HIS A 161 -18.16 -11.16 -9.02
N ARG A 162 -17.01 -11.82 -8.85
CA ARG A 162 -16.06 -11.54 -7.76
C ARG A 162 -14.66 -11.39 -8.31
N ALA A 163 -13.97 -10.32 -7.88
CA ALA A 163 -12.55 -10.13 -8.16
C ALA A 163 -11.77 -9.89 -6.86
N GLY A 164 -10.47 -10.12 -6.88
CA GLY A 164 -9.61 -9.84 -5.74
C GLY A 164 -8.24 -9.34 -6.16
N PHE A 165 -7.73 -8.34 -5.43
CA PHE A 165 -6.40 -7.78 -5.62
C PHE A 165 -5.38 -8.43 -4.70
N VAL A 166 -4.16 -8.56 -5.22
CA VAL A 166 -2.96 -9.00 -4.51
C VAL A 166 -1.90 -7.91 -4.66
N HIS A 167 -1.51 -7.30 -3.52
CA HIS A 167 -0.59 -6.17 -3.47
C HIS A 167 0.82 -6.55 -3.01
N ILE A 168 1.03 -7.78 -2.56
CA ILE A 168 2.26 -8.23 -1.88
C ILE A 168 2.94 -9.37 -2.63
N ASP A 169 4.24 -9.53 -2.39
CA ASP A 169 4.95 -10.75 -2.78
C ASP A 169 4.44 -11.95 -1.97
N TYR A 170 3.64 -12.80 -2.62
CA TYR A 170 2.98 -13.93 -1.97
C TYR A 170 3.97 -14.97 -1.44
N THR A 171 5.16 -15.06 -2.00
CA THR A 171 6.21 -16.00 -1.56
C THR A 171 6.88 -15.58 -0.24
N LYS A 172 6.85 -14.26 0.07
CA LYS A 172 7.48 -13.67 1.26
C LYS A 172 6.50 -13.18 2.32
N SER A 173 5.22 -13.05 1.96
CA SER A 173 4.19 -12.41 2.78
C SER A 173 3.79 -13.20 4.04
N GLY A 174 4.04 -14.51 4.05
CA GLY A 174 3.58 -15.43 5.09
C GLY A 174 2.15 -15.95 4.91
N TYR A 175 1.44 -15.53 3.84
CA TYR A 175 0.21 -16.21 3.44
C TYR A 175 0.52 -17.61 2.89
N THR A 176 -0.41 -18.52 3.06
CA THR A 176 -0.28 -19.91 2.61
C THR A 176 -1.60 -20.40 2.04
N ARG A 177 -1.56 -21.39 1.13
CA ARG A 177 -2.76 -22.05 0.60
C ARG A 177 -3.71 -22.54 1.71
N LYS A 178 -3.15 -22.95 2.85
CA LYS A 178 -3.94 -23.41 4.00
C LYS A 178 -4.67 -22.26 4.70
N LEU A 179 -4.00 -21.12 4.89
CA LEU A 179 -4.63 -19.90 5.43
C LEU A 179 -5.73 -19.37 4.51
N ASP A 180 -5.49 -19.40 3.20
CA ASP A 180 -6.43 -18.89 2.21
C ASP A 180 -7.69 -19.77 2.06
N GLY A 181 -7.61 -21.06 2.47
CA GLY A 181 -8.78 -21.93 2.52
C GLY A 181 -9.55 -22.06 1.19
N GLY A 182 -8.86 -21.90 0.05
CA GLY A 182 -9.45 -22.03 -1.28
C GLY A 182 -10.26 -20.80 -1.75
N CYS A 183 -10.17 -19.66 -1.09
CA CYS A 183 -10.93 -18.44 -1.43
C CYS A 183 -10.72 -17.98 -2.88
N TYR A 184 -9.48 -18.09 -3.40
CA TYR A 184 -9.16 -17.70 -4.78
C TYR A 184 -9.87 -18.54 -5.84
N ALA A 185 -10.29 -19.77 -5.54
CA ALA A 185 -11.11 -20.58 -6.46
C ALA A 185 -12.45 -19.93 -6.76
N LYS A 186 -13.02 -19.17 -5.82
CA LYS A 186 -14.33 -18.53 -5.88
C LYS A 186 -14.34 -17.17 -6.58
N LEU A 187 -13.18 -16.64 -6.94
CA LEU A 187 -13.05 -15.40 -7.67
C LEU A 187 -13.06 -15.66 -9.18
N ASP A 188 -13.74 -14.82 -9.94
CA ASP A 188 -13.75 -14.84 -11.42
C ASP A 188 -12.46 -14.23 -11.97
N ARG A 189 -11.89 -13.24 -11.28
CA ARG A 189 -10.66 -12.57 -11.67
C ARG A 189 -9.77 -12.30 -10.47
N ILE A 190 -8.46 -12.43 -10.67
CA ILE A 190 -7.43 -12.06 -9.68
C ILE A 190 -6.56 -10.98 -10.31
N PHE A 191 -6.44 -9.85 -9.63
CA PHE A 191 -5.61 -8.73 -10.04
C PHE A 191 -4.33 -8.68 -9.22
N THR A 192 -3.20 -8.48 -9.87
CA THR A 192 -1.91 -8.24 -9.22
C THR A 192 -1.38 -6.88 -9.63
N VAL A 193 -0.77 -6.14 -8.71
CA VAL A 193 -0.40 -4.74 -8.94
C VAL A 193 0.87 -4.56 -9.78
N SER A 194 1.56 -5.66 -10.12
CA SER A 194 2.73 -5.69 -11.00
C SER A 194 2.94 -7.09 -11.58
N ASP A 195 3.80 -7.20 -12.60
CA ASP A 195 4.19 -8.49 -13.19
C ASP A 195 4.92 -9.37 -12.17
N GLU A 196 5.81 -8.79 -11.35
CA GLU A 196 6.48 -9.54 -10.28
C GLU A 196 5.50 -10.14 -9.27
N VAL A 197 4.52 -9.34 -8.81
CA VAL A 197 3.49 -9.85 -7.90
C VAL A 197 2.70 -10.98 -8.55
N ARG A 198 2.41 -10.87 -9.87
CA ARG A 198 1.76 -11.92 -10.64
C ARG A 198 2.60 -13.20 -10.66
N GLU A 199 3.87 -13.10 -11.03
CA GLU A 199 4.77 -14.24 -11.06
C GLU A 199 4.88 -14.93 -9.70
N ASN A 200 5.06 -14.16 -8.62
CA ASN A 200 5.19 -14.68 -7.28
C ASN A 200 3.87 -15.30 -6.76
N PHE A 201 2.73 -14.72 -7.12
CA PHE A 201 1.43 -15.31 -6.84
C PHE A 201 1.26 -16.65 -7.57
N LEU A 202 1.61 -16.71 -8.85
CA LEU A 202 1.48 -17.91 -9.69
C LEU A 202 2.49 -19.02 -9.33
N LYS A 203 3.60 -18.71 -8.65
CA LYS A 203 4.46 -19.75 -8.04
C LYS A 203 3.72 -20.53 -6.95
N VAL A 204 2.78 -19.86 -6.23
CA VAL A 204 1.96 -20.48 -5.19
C VAL A 204 0.67 -21.08 -5.77
N TYR A 205 0.09 -20.44 -6.77
CA TYR A 205 -1.21 -20.76 -7.37
C TYR A 205 -1.15 -20.85 -8.90
N PRO A 206 -0.36 -21.77 -9.50
CA PRO A 206 -0.21 -21.87 -10.95
C PRO A 206 -1.54 -22.18 -11.66
N GLU A 207 -2.50 -22.82 -10.98
CA GLU A 207 -3.81 -23.18 -11.50
C GLU A 207 -4.71 -21.97 -11.79
N TYR A 208 -4.36 -20.78 -11.33
CA TYR A 208 -5.16 -19.56 -11.55
C TYR A 208 -4.56 -18.64 -12.62
N ALA A 209 -3.59 -19.11 -13.43
CA ALA A 209 -2.93 -18.29 -14.46
C ALA A 209 -3.92 -17.66 -15.44
N ASP A 210 -4.93 -18.40 -15.88
CA ASP A 210 -5.91 -17.94 -16.88
C ASP A 210 -6.81 -16.80 -16.40
N LYS A 211 -7.02 -16.68 -15.08
CA LYS A 211 -7.84 -15.62 -14.48
C LYS A 211 -7.04 -14.55 -13.75
N THR A 212 -5.70 -14.62 -13.74
CA THR A 212 -4.83 -13.63 -13.12
C THR A 212 -4.35 -12.62 -14.16
N ARG A 213 -4.59 -11.33 -13.89
CA ARG A 213 -4.19 -10.19 -14.75
C ARG A 213 -3.42 -9.17 -13.92
N VAL A 214 -2.51 -8.46 -14.56
CA VAL A 214 -1.90 -7.27 -13.96
C VAL A 214 -2.90 -6.13 -14.02
N PHE A 215 -3.03 -5.41 -12.92
CA PHE A 215 -3.84 -4.22 -12.79
C PHE A 215 -3.07 -3.22 -11.91
N HIS A 216 -2.51 -2.21 -12.54
CA HIS A 216 -1.66 -1.23 -11.87
C HIS A 216 -2.47 -0.32 -10.93
N ASN A 217 -1.84 0.08 -9.84
CA ASN A 217 -2.44 1.04 -8.93
C ASN A 217 -2.66 2.39 -9.64
N PHE A 218 -3.82 3.00 -9.42
CA PHE A 218 -4.11 4.36 -9.86
C PHE A 218 -3.66 5.38 -8.82
N LEU A 219 -3.23 6.55 -9.31
CA LEU A 219 -2.96 7.73 -8.50
C LEU A 219 -3.82 8.89 -8.98
N ASN A 220 -4.30 9.69 -8.04
CA ASN A 220 -4.93 10.97 -8.37
C ASN A 220 -3.83 12.03 -8.59
N ILE A 221 -3.31 12.09 -9.82
CA ILE A 221 -2.17 12.95 -10.20
C ILE A 221 -2.49 14.43 -9.97
N GLU A 222 -3.71 14.84 -10.26
CA GLU A 222 -4.14 16.25 -10.10
C GLU A 222 -4.17 16.63 -8.60
N ASP A 223 -4.70 15.77 -7.74
CA ASP A 223 -4.72 16.00 -6.30
C ASP A 223 -3.31 16.02 -5.72
N ILE A 224 -2.43 15.11 -6.14
CA ILE A 224 -1.01 15.08 -5.73
C ILE A 224 -0.35 16.43 -6.05
N LYS A 225 -0.47 16.90 -7.28
CA LYS A 225 0.12 18.17 -7.73
C LYS A 225 -0.48 19.38 -6.99
N LYS A 226 -1.80 19.38 -6.80
CA LYS A 226 -2.51 20.43 -6.04
C LYS A 226 -2.02 20.48 -4.59
N ARG A 227 -1.96 19.33 -3.91
CA ARG A 227 -1.54 19.23 -2.51
C ARG A 227 -0.05 19.49 -2.32
N ALA A 228 0.78 19.29 -3.34
CA ALA A 228 2.20 19.64 -3.31
C ALA A 228 2.44 21.17 -3.29
N GLY A 229 1.52 21.94 -3.87
CA GLY A 229 1.55 23.41 -3.82
C GLY A 229 0.93 24.02 -2.57
N ALA A 230 0.42 23.21 -1.63
CA ALA A 230 -0.12 23.70 -0.37
C ALA A 230 0.99 24.10 0.61
N ASP A 231 0.64 24.94 1.60
CA ASP A 231 1.56 25.29 2.70
C ASP A 231 2.00 24.03 3.45
N GLY A 232 3.30 23.97 3.79
CA GLY A 232 3.92 22.85 4.52
C GLY A 232 5.31 22.51 4.00
N GLY A 233 5.77 21.31 4.31
CA GLY A 233 7.11 20.85 3.96
C GLY A 233 8.13 21.06 5.09
N PHE A 234 9.41 21.20 4.74
CA PHE A 234 10.47 21.34 5.72
C PHE A 234 10.38 22.66 6.47
N ALA A 235 10.37 22.60 7.81
CA ALA A 235 10.28 23.78 8.66
C ALA A 235 11.65 24.41 8.98
N ASP A 236 12.73 23.76 8.59
CA ASP A 236 14.10 24.23 8.82
C ASP A 236 14.69 24.97 7.61
N ASN A 237 15.67 25.84 7.89
CA ASN A 237 16.42 26.57 6.86
C ASN A 237 17.73 25.81 6.53
N TYR A 238 17.66 24.49 6.28
CA TYR A 238 18.84 23.73 5.96
C TYR A 238 19.37 24.07 4.56
N ASP A 239 20.64 24.39 4.47
CA ASP A 239 21.32 24.84 3.22
C ASP A 239 22.21 23.75 2.57
N GLY A 240 21.99 22.48 2.90
CA GLY A 240 22.58 21.31 2.27
C GLY A 240 21.55 20.48 1.53
N VAL A 241 21.98 19.33 1.02
CA VAL A 241 21.12 18.39 0.28
C VAL A 241 20.04 17.80 1.21
N ARG A 242 18.78 17.98 0.84
CA ARG A 242 17.63 17.36 1.50
C ARG A 242 17.31 16.02 0.87
N ILE A 243 17.46 14.96 1.64
CA ILE A 243 17.10 13.60 1.25
C ILE A 243 15.78 13.25 1.92
N LEU A 244 14.82 12.73 1.15
CA LEU A 244 13.50 12.32 1.66
C LEU A 244 13.28 10.83 1.48
N THR A 245 12.73 10.18 2.50
CA THR A 245 12.11 8.86 2.40
C THR A 245 10.71 8.91 3.00
N VAL A 246 9.73 8.37 2.29
CA VAL A 246 8.32 8.30 2.75
C VAL A 246 7.91 6.84 2.86
N GLY A 247 7.43 6.42 4.03
CA GLY A 247 6.93 5.08 4.23
C GLY A 247 6.93 4.61 5.68
N ARG A 248 6.24 3.49 5.95
CA ARG A 248 6.16 2.89 7.29
C ARG A 248 7.53 2.45 7.81
N ILE A 249 7.85 2.74 9.05
CA ILE A 249 9.13 2.33 9.68
C ILE A 249 9.06 0.85 10.07
N THR A 250 9.32 0.00 9.08
CA THR A 250 9.28 -1.46 9.17
C THR A 250 10.58 -2.08 8.65
N TYR A 251 10.81 -3.36 8.93
CA TYR A 251 11.94 -4.12 8.40
C TYR A 251 12.04 -4.06 6.86
N GLN A 252 10.90 -4.13 6.18
CA GLN A 252 10.83 -4.05 4.72
C GLN A 252 11.50 -2.78 4.18
N LYS A 253 11.24 -1.63 4.82
CA LYS A 253 11.66 -0.31 4.32
C LYS A 253 13.10 0.09 4.65
N GLY A 254 13.86 -0.76 5.34
CA GLY A 254 15.32 -0.70 5.42
C GLY A 254 15.93 0.56 6.03
N TYR A 255 15.24 1.21 6.96
CA TYR A 255 15.74 2.43 7.60
C TYR A 255 17.05 2.23 8.37
N ASP A 256 17.29 1.02 8.89
CA ASP A 256 18.53 0.63 9.54
C ASP A 256 19.73 0.77 8.59
N ILE A 257 19.60 0.35 7.33
CA ILE A 257 20.64 0.49 6.30
C ILE A 257 20.76 1.96 5.85
N ALA A 258 19.65 2.70 5.78
CA ALA A 258 19.65 4.12 5.45
C ALA A 258 20.44 4.96 6.50
N VAL A 259 20.32 4.64 7.79
CA VAL A 259 21.10 5.29 8.86
C VAL A 259 22.60 5.03 8.68
N GLU A 260 23.02 3.79 8.35
CA GLU A 260 24.42 3.48 8.07
C GLU A 260 24.93 4.20 6.79
N ALA A 261 24.09 4.33 5.76
CA ALA A 261 24.43 5.11 4.57
C ALA A 261 24.63 6.60 4.89
N MET A 262 23.78 7.18 5.72
CA MET A 262 23.93 8.57 6.17
C MET A 262 25.23 8.79 6.96
N LYS A 263 25.64 7.81 7.78
CA LYS A 263 26.92 7.85 8.46
C LYS A 263 28.08 7.93 7.50
N ILE A 264 28.07 7.11 6.44
CA ILE A 264 29.10 7.13 5.38
C ILE A 264 29.13 8.47 4.65
N LEU A 265 27.96 9.03 4.30
CA LEU A 265 27.88 10.37 3.68
C LEU A 265 28.51 11.44 4.56
N LYS A 266 28.23 11.43 5.86
CA LYS A 266 28.83 12.34 6.82
C LYS A 266 30.36 12.19 6.93
N GLU A 267 30.85 10.95 6.97
CA GLU A 267 32.29 10.64 6.98
C GLU A 267 33.00 11.13 5.70
N ARG A 268 32.30 11.13 4.57
CA ARG A 268 32.77 11.66 3.27
C ARG A 268 32.67 13.20 3.18
N GLY A 269 32.11 13.86 4.18
CA GLY A 269 31.92 15.32 4.19
C GLY A 269 30.77 15.81 3.30
N VAL A 270 29.86 14.94 2.86
CA VAL A 270 28.68 15.34 2.10
C VAL A 270 27.72 16.08 3.03
N LYS A 271 27.44 17.35 2.73
CA LYS A 271 26.52 18.18 3.51
C LYS A 271 25.06 17.82 3.15
N ALA A 272 24.54 16.79 3.79
CA ALA A 272 23.19 16.28 3.56
C ALA A 272 22.42 16.10 4.85
N ARG A 273 21.08 16.15 4.77
CA ARG A 273 20.18 15.78 5.86
C ARG A 273 19.08 14.88 5.33
N TRP A 274 18.89 13.76 6.01
CA TRP A 274 17.90 12.76 5.63
C TRP A 274 16.65 12.90 6.47
N TYR A 275 15.51 13.12 5.84
CA TYR A 275 14.22 13.26 6.48
C TYR A 275 13.37 12.04 6.18
N VAL A 276 12.67 11.55 7.19
CA VAL A 276 11.78 10.39 7.10
C VAL A 276 10.38 10.81 7.48
N LEU A 277 9.45 10.67 6.53
CA LEU A 277 8.02 10.77 6.77
C LEU A 277 7.43 9.39 6.94
N GLY A 278 6.92 9.11 8.11
CA GLY A 278 6.28 7.84 8.46
C GLY A 278 6.43 7.47 9.92
N ASP A 279 5.68 6.46 10.31
CA ASP A 279 5.74 5.85 11.62
C ASP A 279 5.71 4.33 11.49
N GLY A 280 5.99 3.60 12.55
CA GLY A 280 5.94 2.14 12.52
C GLY A 280 6.60 1.47 13.72
N PRO A 281 6.51 0.13 13.78
CA PRO A 281 6.94 -0.63 14.95
C PRO A 281 8.44 -0.54 15.24
N LEU A 282 9.28 -0.19 14.25
CA LEU A 282 10.74 -0.06 14.44
C LEU A 282 11.20 1.38 14.73
N ARG A 283 10.28 2.35 14.94
CA ARG A 283 10.64 3.74 15.18
C ARG A 283 11.64 3.92 16.33
N ASP A 284 11.39 3.26 17.46
CA ASP A 284 12.25 3.37 18.64
C ASP A 284 13.62 2.72 18.41
N ASP A 285 13.68 1.62 17.65
CA ASP A 285 14.94 0.96 17.30
C ASP A 285 15.78 1.84 16.39
N ILE A 286 15.16 2.43 15.36
CA ILE A 286 15.83 3.37 14.45
C ILE A 286 16.29 4.63 15.20
N SER A 287 15.45 5.19 16.10
CA SER A 287 15.85 6.34 16.94
C SER A 287 17.09 6.03 17.77
N ARG A 288 17.17 4.84 18.37
CA ARG A 288 18.36 4.40 19.11
C ARG A 288 19.59 4.26 18.23
N GLN A 289 19.42 3.75 16.99
CA GLN A 289 20.52 3.63 16.05
C GLN A 289 21.04 5.00 15.60
N ILE A 290 20.15 5.95 15.31
CA ILE A 290 20.49 7.34 14.97
C ILE A 290 21.34 7.96 16.10
N GLN A 291 20.90 7.84 17.35
CA GLN A 291 21.59 8.37 18.51
C GLN A 291 22.97 7.72 18.71
N LYS A 292 23.07 6.39 18.60
CA LYS A 292 24.36 5.69 18.71
C LYS A 292 25.35 6.09 17.62
N SER A 293 24.86 6.50 16.44
CA SER A 293 25.68 6.93 15.31
C SER A 293 26.00 8.43 15.34
N GLY A 294 25.47 9.21 16.32
CA GLY A 294 25.67 10.65 16.40
C GLY A 294 25.07 11.42 15.22
N LEU A 295 23.89 10.97 14.74
CA LEU A 295 23.24 11.48 13.53
C LEU A 295 21.92 12.23 13.84
N GLU A 296 21.67 12.64 15.07
CA GLU A 296 20.40 13.25 15.51
C GLU A 296 20.05 14.53 14.73
N LYS A 297 21.06 15.23 14.20
CA LYS A 297 20.88 16.44 13.38
C LYS A 297 20.85 16.15 11.89
N ASP A 298 21.30 14.97 11.47
CA ASP A 298 21.53 14.62 10.08
C ASP A 298 20.51 13.59 9.56
N PHE A 299 19.84 12.85 10.46
CA PHE A 299 18.79 11.88 10.13
C PHE A 299 17.55 12.11 11.01
N VAL A 300 16.51 12.71 10.43
CA VAL A 300 15.37 13.29 11.17
C VAL A 300 14.11 12.47 10.91
N LEU A 301 13.52 11.91 11.97
CA LEU A 301 12.23 11.21 11.92
C LEU A 301 11.09 12.21 12.16
N LEU A 302 10.44 12.65 11.09
CA LEU A 302 9.35 13.65 11.14
C LEU A 302 8.02 13.09 11.66
N GLY A 303 7.85 11.76 11.62
CA GLY A 303 6.58 11.12 11.96
C GLY A 303 5.64 10.97 10.78
N ALA A 304 4.42 10.51 11.04
CA ALA A 304 3.36 10.42 10.04
C ALA A 304 2.86 11.83 9.67
N CYS A 305 2.52 12.03 8.40
CA CYS A 305 2.06 13.30 7.86
C CYS A 305 0.89 13.06 6.91
N ASP A 306 -0.19 13.86 7.04
CA ASP A 306 -1.38 13.73 6.19
C ASP A 306 -1.15 14.23 4.77
N ASN A 307 -0.28 15.25 4.60
CA ASN A 307 0.12 15.76 3.30
C ASN A 307 1.64 15.69 3.12
N PRO A 308 2.19 14.60 2.57
CA PRO A 308 3.62 14.47 2.34
C PRO A 308 4.12 15.23 1.10
N TYR A 309 3.23 15.67 0.23
CA TYR A 309 3.60 16.17 -1.11
C TYR A 309 4.41 17.45 -1.10
N PRO A 310 4.23 18.44 -0.19
CA PRO A 310 5.14 19.58 -0.08
C PRO A 310 6.59 19.18 0.23
N TYR A 311 6.81 18.09 0.97
CA TYR A 311 8.15 17.57 1.23
C TYR A 311 8.78 16.97 -0.02
N TYR A 312 8.01 16.22 -0.83
CA TYR A 312 8.50 15.73 -2.13
C TYR A 312 8.90 16.89 -3.05
N ALA A 313 8.07 17.95 -3.12
CA ALA A 313 8.33 19.12 -3.97
C ALA A 313 9.56 19.95 -3.52
N GLN A 314 9.97 19.83 -2.26
CA GLN A 314 11.08 20.58 -1.66
C GLN A 314 12.34 19.72 -1.45
N THR A 315 12.30 18.44 -1.79
CA THR A 315 13.47 17.55 -1.62
C THR A 315 14.39 17.60 -2.83
N ASP A 316 15.69 17.46 -2.58
CA ASP A 316 16.68 17.35 -3.65
C ASP A 316 16.76 15.90 -4.16
N ILE A 317 16.69 14.91 -3.27
CA ILE A 317 16.77 13.49 -3.64
C ILE A 317 15.73 12.69 -2.85
N TYR A 318 14.86 11.96 -3.54
CA TYR A 318 13.99 10.95 -2.95
C TYR A 318 14.70 9.61 -2.92
N VAL A 319 14.87 9.02 -1.74
CA VAL A 319 15.53 7.71 -1.58
C VAL A 319 14.55 6.65 -1.13
N HIS A 320 14.51 5.52 -1.83
CA HIS A 320 13.66 4.38 -1.54
C HIS A 320 14.51 3.13 -1.24
N ALA A 321 15.09 3.07 -0.04
CA ALA A 321 15.98 1.99 0.40
C ALA A 321 15.18 0.81 0.98
N THR A 322 14.49 0.04 0.14
CA THR A 322 13.67 -1.10 0.57
C THR A 322 14.36 -2.45 0.35
N ARG A 323 14.07 -3.44 1.20
CA ARG A 323 14.57 -4.82 1.04
C ARG A 323 13.82 -5.59 -0.05
N PHE A 324 12.55 -5.30 -0.17
CA PHE A 324 11.65 -5.85 -1.20
C PHE A 324 10.44 -4.96 -1.34
N GLU A 325 9.91 -4.88 -2.56
CA GLU A 325 8.75 -4.07 -2.88
C GLU A 325 7.95 -4.78 -3.99
N GLY A 326 6.63 -4.62 -3.98
CA GLY A 326 5.81 -4.97 -5.13
C GLY A 326 5.86 -3.84 -6.17
N LYS A 327 4.92 -2.89 -6.07
CA LYS A 327 4.97 -1.64 -6.85
C LYS A 327 4.77 -0.47 -5.89
N SER A 328 5.80 0.36 -5.72
CA SER A 328 5.79 1.42 -4.71
C SER A 328 5.01 2.63 -5.16
N ILE A 329 3.91 2.94 -4.47
CA ILE A 329 3.16 4.18 -4.68
C ILE A 329 4.02 5.40 -4.34
N ALA A 330 4.89 5.32 -3.33
CA ALA A 330 5.76 6.42 -2.95
C ALA A 330 6.79 6.77 -4.05
N ILE A 331 7.27 5.78 -4.83
CA ILE A 331 8.07 6.05 -6.03
C ILE A 331 7.22 6.73 -7.11
N GLN A 332 5.99 6.27 -7.34
CA GLN A 332 5.09 6.90 -8.30
C GLN A 332 4.73 8.35 -7.91
N GLU A 333 4.52 8.62 -6.61
CA GLU A 333 4.32 9.97 -6.07
C GLU A 333 5.55 10.86 -6.35
N ALA A 334 6.76 10.32 -6.13
CA ALA A 334 8.02 11.02 -6.45
C ALA A 334 8.16 11.30 -7.95
N GLN A 335 7.79 10.35 -8.82
CA GLN A 335 7.78 10.53 -10.27
C GLN A 335 6.80 11.61 -10.69
N VAL A 336 5.56 11.60 -10.20
CA VAL A 336 4.53 12.64 -10.48
C VAL A 336 5.02 14.03 -10.13
N LEU A 337 5.80 14.16 -9.04
CA LEU A 337 6.31 15.43 -8.54
C LEU A 337 7.71 15.78 -9.09
N GLY A 338 8.26 14.97 -9.99
CA GLY A 338 9.54 15.25 -10.65
C GLY A 338 10.73 15.22 -9.69
N CYS A 339 10.71 14.33 -8.68
CA CYS A 339 11.85 14.16 -7.79
C CYS A 339 13.01 13.44 -8.49
N VAL A 340 14.23 13.74 -8.08
CA VAL A 340 15.40 12.90 -8.37
C VAL A 340 15.30 11.63 -7.52
N ILE A 341 15.29 10.46 -8.15
CA ILE A 341 14.99 9.20 -7.47
C ILE A 341 16.23 8.30 -7.40
N ALA A 342 16.55 7.83 -6.19
CA ALA A 342 17.46 6.73 -5.95
C ALA A 342 16.75 5.61 -5.20
N ALA A 343 16.76 4.39 -5.71
CA ALA A 343 16.05 3.27 -5.11
C ALA A 343 16.90 1.99 -5.09
N SER A 344 16.60 1.10 -4.14
CA SER A 344 17.24 -0.22 -4.09
C SER A 344 16.91 -1.04 -5.34
N ASP A 345 17.89 -1.79 -5.83
CA ASP A 345 17.75 -2.67 -6.98
C ASP A 345 17.00 -3.95 -6.59
N CYS A 346 15.68 -3.84 -6.45
CA CYS A 346 14.75 -4.96 -6.30
C CYS A 346 13.73 -4.96 -7.44
N SER A 347 13.08 -6.10 -7.67
CA SER A 347 12.26 -6.30 -8.87
C SER A 347 11.13 -5.27 -8.99
N GLY A 348 10.40 -4.97 -7.92
CA GLY A 348 9.33 -3.97 -7.97
C GLY A 348 9.81 -2.54 -8.25
N ASN A 349 11.06 -2.21 -7.90
CA ASN A 349 11.65 -0.92 -8.25
C ASN A 349 12.15 -0.91 -9.70
N ARG A 350 12.67 -2.04 -10.22
CA ARG A 350 13.07 -2.18 -11.64
C ARG A 350 11.90 -2.01 -12.60
N GLU A 351 10.69 -2.38 -12.21
CA GLU A 351 9.49 -2.13 -13.02
C GLU A 351 9.13 -0.63 -13.12
N GLN A 352 9.60 0.17 -12.15
CA GLN A 352 9.25 1.59 -12.04
C GLN A 352 10.37 2.53 -12.49
N ILE A 353 11.63 2.09 -12.41
CA ILE A 353 12.81 2.92 -12.64
C ILE A 353 13.70 2.26 -13.71
N GLU A 354 13.98 3.00 -14.75
CA GLU A 354 15.02 2.68 -15.74
C GLU A 354 16.34 3.29 -15.27
N ASN A 355 17.24 2.40 -14.81
CA ASN A 355 18.49 2.80 -14.17
C ASN A 355 19.34 3.69 -15.09
N GLY A 356 19.73 4.85 -14.59
CA GLY A 356 20.53 5.83 -15.33
C GLY A 356 19.72 6.76 -16.24
N VAL A 357 18.42 6.52 -16.44
CA VAL A 357 17.52 7.31 -17.29
C VAL A 357 16.58 8.18 -16.45
N ASP A 358 15.78 7.58 -15.59
CA ASP A 358 14.78 8.27 -14.77
C ASP A 358 14.96 8.07 -13.26
N GLY A 359 16.14 7.54 -12.87
CA GLY A 359 16.57 7.37 -11.50
C GLY A 359 17.82 6.48 -11.41
N ILE A 360 18.32 6.28 -10.21
CA ILE A 360 19.42 5.34 -9.94
C ILE A 360 18.88 4.13 -9.17
N LEU A 361 19.19 2.92 -9.66
CA LEU A 361 19.02 1.68 -8.93
C LEU A 361 20.34 1.29 -8.28
N PHE A 362 20.38 1.18 -6.97
CA PHE A 362 21.59 0.80 -6.22
C PHE A 362 21.45 -0.58 -5.58
N GLU A 363 22.55 -1.30 -5.49
CA GLU A 363 22.65 -2.51 -4.68
C GLU A 363 22.36 -2.18 -3.21
N TYR A 364 21.56 -3.02 -2.54
CA TYR A 364 21.07 -2.79 -1.19
C TYR A 364 22.16 -2.96 -0.12
N THR A 365 23.13 -2.05 -0.13
CA THR A 365 24.19 -1.92 0.89
C THR A 365 24.40 -0.46 1.28
N PRO A 366 24.83 -0.15 2.52
CA PRO A 366 25.00 1.24 2.96
C PRO A 366 25.97 2.03 2.06
N GLY A 367 27.05 1.41 1.61
CA GLY A 367 28.05 2.04 0.73
C GLY A 367 27.46 2.41 -0.62
N LYS A 368 26.68 1.52 -1.24
CA LYS A 368 26.05 1.76 -2.55
C LYS A 368 24.95 2.79 -2.50
N ILE A 369 24.21 2.85 -1.40
CA ILE A 369 23.25 3.94 -1.15
C ILE A 369 23.99 5.28 -1.07
N ALA A 370 25.08 5.34 -0.30
CA ALA A 370 25.88 6.55 -0.18
C ALA A 370 26.53 6.94 -1.52
N ASP A 371 27.04 5.97 -2.31
CA ASP A 371 27.60 6.21 -3.65
C ASP A 371 26.56 6.86 -4.58
N ALA A 372 25.33 6.32 -4.63
CA ALA A 372 24.26 6.85 -5.47
C ALA A 372 23.84 8.28 -5.07
N ILE A 373 23.72 8.55 -3.77
CA ILE A 373 23.38 9.88 -3.27
C ILE A 373 24.49 10.87 -3.58
N GLN A 374 25.75 10.49 -3.35
CA GLN A 374 26.90 11.35 -3.64
C GLN A 374 27.01 11.64 -5.15
N GLU A 375 26.82 10.64 -6.00
CA GLU A 375 26.81 10.81 -7.45
C GLU A 375 25.79 11.84 -7.92
N LEU A 376 24.53 11.76 -7.40
CA LEU A 376 23.47 12.69 -7.74
C LEU A 376 23.75 14.09 -7.21
N THR A 377 24.40 14.21 -6.04
CA THR A 377 24.77 15.50 -5.45
C THR A 377 25.90 16.18 -6.25
N GLU A 378 26.87 15.41 -6.73
CA GLU A 378 28.02 15.93 -7.47
C GLU A 378 27.72 16.20 -8.96
N ASN A 379 26.60 15.64 -9.48
CA ASN A 379 26.21 15.77 -10.88
C ASN A 379 24.77 16.32 -11.04
N PRO A 380 24.53 17.60 -10.71
CA PRO A 380 23.18 18.19 -10.72
C PRO A 380 22.51 18.15 -12.11
N GLU A 381 23.26 18.34 -13.18
CA GLU A 381 22.70 18.23 -14.54
C GLU A 381 22.19 16.81 -14.87
N LYS A 382 22.87 15.77 -14.37
CA LYS A 382 22.40 14.39 -14.49
C LYS A 382 21.14 14.18 -13.67
N ALA A 383 21.12 14.67 -12.45
CA ALA A 383 19.98 14.58 -11.53
C ALA A 383 18.73 15.25 -12.14
N GLU A 384 18.87 16.47 -12.67
CA GLU A 384 17.76 17.19 -13.32
C GLU A 384 17.21 16.46 -14.56
N ARG A 385 18.08 15.91 -15.40
CA ARG A 385 17.64 15.09 -16.56
C ARG A 385 16.84 13.87 -16.12
N MET A 386 17.30 13.17 -15.07
CA MET A 386 16.57 12.02 -14.52
C MET A 386 15.21 12.40 -13.94
N ALA A 387 15.15 13.50 -13.18
CA ALA A 387 13.91 14.03 -12.62
C ALA A 387 12.89 14.38 -13.71
N LEU A 388 13.37 15.03 -14.80
CA LEU A 388 12.54 15.35 -15.95
C LEU A 388 12.00 14.07 -16.62
N ALA A 389 12.85 13.08 -16.86
CA ALA A 389 12.45 11.80 -17.45
C ALA A 389 11.43 11.06 -16.56
N ALA A 390 11.66 11.05 -15.24
CA ALA A 390 10.73 10.47 -14.27
C ALA A 390 9.34 11.13 -14.32
N SER A 391 9.30 12.46 -14.40
CA SER A 391 8.04 13.25 -14.44
C SER A 391 7.21 13.04 -15.72
N GLN A 392 7.83 12.54 -16.78
CA GLN A 392 7.18 12.28 -18.07
C GLN A 392 6.61 10.86 -18.19
N LYS A 393 6.83 10.02 -17.18
CA LYS A 393 6.30 8.65 -17.20
C LYS A 393 4.78 8.61 -17.16
N LYS A 394 4.20 7.69 -17.91
CA LYS A 394 2.78 7.32 -17.80
C LYS A 394 2.57 6.53 -16.51
N ILE A 395 2.05 7.18 -15.49
CA ILE A 395 1.84 6.56 -14.17
C ILE A 395 0.58 5.67 -14.15
N ASN A 396 -0.55 6.22 -14.62
CA ASN A 396 -1.82 5.51 -14.64
C ASN A 396 -1.99 4.72 -15.95
N ASN A 397 -2.26 3.44 -15.85
CA ASN A 397 -2.60 2.59 -17.00
C ASN A 397 -4.12 2.45 -17.09
N ILE A 398 -4.77 3.38 -17.82
CA ILE A 398 -6.23 3.45 -17.92
C ILE A 398 -6.80 2.20 -18.61
N GLU A 399 -6.03 1.56 -19.47
CA GLU A 399 -6.42 0.32 -20.14
C GLU A 399 -6.73 -0.83 -19.16
N ASP A 400 -6.13 -0.81 -17.96
CA ASP A 400 -6.40 -1.83 -16.94
C ASP A 400 -7.89 -1.82 -16.49
N MET A 401 -8.58 -0.67 -16.61
CA MET A 401 -10.02 -0.58 -16.29
C MET A 401 -10.88 -1.54 -17.10
N GLU A 402 -10.49 -1.87 -18.33
CA GLU A 402 -11.21 -2.84 -19.19
C GLU A 402 -11.36 -4.18 -18.49
N HIS A 403 -10.35 -4.60 -17.72
CA HIS A 403 -10.41 -5.86 -16.97
C HIS A 403 -11.50 -5.90 -15.88
N ILE A 404 -11.87 -4.73 -15.34
CA ILE A 404 -13.02 -4.60 -14.42
C ILE A 404 -14.32 -4.52 -15.20
N TYR A 405 -14.35 -3.77 -16.32
CA TYR A 405 -15.54 -3.61 -17.15
C TYR A 405 -15.98 -4.93 -17.80
N GLU A 406 -15.05 -5.84 -18.12
CA GLU A 406 -15.35 -7.20 -18.60
C GLU A 406 -16.18 -8.03 -17.59
N LEU A 407 -16.21 -7.65 -16.32
CA LEU A 407 -16.95 -8.34 -15.25
C LEU A 407 -18.32 -7.70 -14.96
N LEU A 408 -18.66 -6.60 -15.63
CA LEU A 408 -19.88 -5.81 -15.41
C LEU A 408 -20.85 -5.92 -16.59
#